data_ffe99e8c6eaee60187f38931240786eb
#
_entry.id   ffe99e8c6eaee60187f38931240786eb
#
_cell.length_a   1.000
_cell.length_b   1.000
_cell.length_c   1.000
_cell.angle_alpha   90.00
_cell.angle_beta   90.00
_cell.angle_gamma   90.00
#
_symmetry.space_group_name_H-M   'P 1'
#
loop_
_entity.id
_entity.type
_entity.pdbx_description
1 polymer ?
#
loop_
_entity_poly.entity_id
_entity_poly.type
_entity_poly.pdbx_seq_one_letter_code
_entity_poly.pdbx_strand_id
1 'polypeptide(L)'
;NLDTTAMPGTSFYQYACGGWVKDHPLTDEYSRFGTFDMLRENSREQLKALIAELAAKKDNAPGSAAQKVGDLYNIAMDSVKLNQEGVAPIKAELAAIDALKDKGEIYAYIAESQKKGIRPYFTMFVSADDMNSSMNIVQTYQGGIGMGQRDYYLENDEQTKNIRNKYQEHIAKMFQLAGYDEATAQKAVKAVMNIETRLAKAARSQVELRDPHANYNK
;
A
#
# COMPACT_ATOMS: atom_id res chain seq x y z
N ASN A 1 -3.90 -35.47 -0.68
CA ASN A 1 -2.73 -34.60 -0.36
C ASN A 1 -1.39 -35.36 -0.34
N LEU A 2 -1.41 -36.70 -0.13
CA LEU A 2 -0.20 -37.52 -0.11
C LEU A 2 0.36 -37.75 -1.52
N ASP A 3 1.67 -37.71 -1.63
CA ASP A 3 2.39 -38.21 -2.81
C ASP A 3 3.01 -39.58 -2.45
N THR A 4 2.28 -40.64 -2.81
CA THR A 4 2.69 -42.02 -2.50
C THR A 4 3.87 -42.51 -3.35
N THR A 5 4.31 -41.70 -4.34
CA THR A 5 5.52 -42.00 -5.13
C THR A 5 6.79 -41.56 -4.42
N ALA A 6 6.69 -40.66 -3.44
CA ALA A 6 7.79 -40.21 -2.61
C ALA A 6 7.99 -41.16 -1.39
N MET A 7 9.24 -41.52 -1.10
CA MET A 7 9.56 -42.31 0.09
C MET A 7 9.63 -41.39 1.30
N PRO A 8 8.81 -41.66 2.37
CA PRO A 8 8.77 -40.78 3.56
C PRO A 8 10.11 -40.68 4.29
N GLY A 9 10.96 -41.69 4.21
CA GLY A 9 12.31 -41.65 4.78
C GLY A 9 13.30 -40.78 3.99
N THR A 10 13.01 -40.48 2.74
CA THR A 10 13.85 -39.59 1.90
C THR A 10 13.36 -38.14 1.96
N SER A 11 12.06 -37.93 1.84
CA SER A 11 11.44 -36.60 1.95
C SER A 11 10.03 -36.73 2.51
N PHE A 12 9.91 -36.55 3.81
CA PHE A 12 8.61 -36.59 4.47
C PHE A 12 7.68 -35.47 3.99
N TYR A 13 8.23 -34.28 3.72
CA TYR A 13 7.45 -33.18 3.17
C TYR A 13 6.82 -33.53 1.82
N GLN A 14 7.60 -34.05 0.90
CA GLN A 14 7.10 -34.45 -0.43
C GLN A 14 6.04 -35.55 -0.29
N TYR A 15 6.29 -36.55 0.55
CA TYR A 15 5.29 -37.61 0.82
C TYR A 15 3.99 -37.05 1.38
N ALA A 16 4.06 -36.17 2.39
CA ALA A 16 2.88 -35.65 3.08
C ALA A 16 2.11 -34.59 2.28
N CYS A 17 2.79 -33.74 1.53
CA CYS A 17 2.23 -32.55 0.90
C CYS A 17 2.31 -32.56 -0.63
N GLY A 18 3.05 -33.48 -1.25
CA GLY A 18 3.34 -33.45 -2.69
C GLY A 18 2.09 -33.52 -3.58
N GLY A 19 1.05 -34.25 -3.19
CA GLY A 19 -0.22 -34.25 -3.88
C GLY A 19 -0.90 -32.88 -3.87
N TRP A 20 -0.92 -32.23 -2.71
CA TRP A 20 -1.46 -30.85 -2.60
C TRP A 20 -0.68 -29.86 -3.47
N VAL A 21 0.65 -29.93 -3.45
CA VAL A 21 1.52 -29.05 -4.26
C VAL A 21 1.28 -29.27 -5.76
N LYS A 22 1.06 -30.50 -6.17
CA LYS A 22 0.75 -30.84 -7.56
C LYS A 22 -0.59 -30.27 -8.01
N ASP A 23 -1.59 -30.29 -7.13
CA ASP A 23 -2.94 -29.78 -7.41
C ASP A 23 -3.03 -28.26 -7.35
N HIS A 24 -2.03 -27.61 -6.74
CA HIS A 24 -1.95 -26.14 -6.56
C HIS A 24 -0.61 -25.59 -7.06
N PRO A 25 -0.35 -25.64 -8.39
CA PRO A 25 0.88 -25.10 -8.96
C PRO A 25 0.94 -23.58 -8.73
N LEU A 26 2.17 -23.07 -8.52
CA LEU A 26 2.40 -21.63 -8.47
C LEU A 26 2.08 -21.02 -9.84
N THR A 27 1.32 -19.92 -9.80
CA THR A 27 1.07 -19.05 -10.95
C THR A 27 2.00 -17.85 -10.90
N ASP A 28 2.09 -17.09 -11.99
CA ASP A 28 2.92 -15.87 -12.07
C ASP A 28 2.52 -14.79 -11.06
N GLU A 29 1.30 -14.89 -10.51
CA GLU A 29 0.78 -13.97 -9.51
C GLU A 29 1.40 -14.18 -8.12
N TYR A 30 1.87 -15.40 -7.81
CA TYR A 30 2.31 -15.77 -6.48
C TYR A 30 3.78 -16.22 -6.45
N SER A 31 4.59 -15.61 -5.61
CA SER A 31 5.94 -16.11 -5.29
C SER A 31 5.91 -17.32 -4.33
N ARG A 32 4.80 -17.50 -3.62
CA ARG A 32 4.49 -18.67 -2.76
C ARG A 32 2.99 -18.83 -2.69
N PHE A 33 2.51 -20.06 -2.54
CA PHE A 33 1.10 -20.36 -2.34
C PHE A 33 0.93 -21.50 -1.35
N GLY A 34 0.08 -21.31 -0.35
CA GLY A 34 -0.20 -22.29 0.69
C GLY A 34 -1.64 -22.22 1.17
N THR A 35 -2.00 -22.98 2.16
CA THR A 35 -3.37 -23.06 2.69
C THR A 35 -3.91 -21.69 3.12
N PHE A 36 -3.07 -20.84 3.72
CA PHE A 36 -3.51 -19.50 4.11
C PHE A 36 -3.76 -18.57 2.91
N ASP A 37 -3.01 -18.75 1.82
CA ASP A 37 -3.24 -18.02 0.59
C ASP A 37 -4.56 -18.46 -0.06
N MET A 38 -4.83 -19.78 -0.11
CA MET A 38 -6.10 -20.33 -0.57
C MET A 38 -7.28 -19.83 0.27
N LEU A 39 -7.18 -19.80 1.59
CA LEU A 39 -8.23 -19.26 2.46
C LEU A 39 -8.48 -17.78 2.20
N ARG A 40 -7.43 -17.00 1.95
CA ARG A 40 -7.53 -15.58 1.60
C ARG A 40 -8.27 -15.39 0.28
N GLU A 41 -7.92 -16.16 -0.76
CA GLU A 41 -8.61 -16.09 -2.05
C GLU A 41 -10.08 -16.50 -1.94
N ASN A 42 -10.38 -17.57 -1.23
CA ASN A 42 -11.76 -17.98 -0.97
C ASN A 42 -12.56 -16.88 -0.25
N SER A 43 -11.94 -16.23 0.76
CA SER A 43 -12.54 -15.12 1.48
C SER A 43 -12.78 -13.90 0.57
N ARG A 44 -11.84 -13.58 -0.32
CA ARG A 44 -12.00 -12.51 -1.32
C ARG A 44 -13.17 -12.78 -2.27
N GLU A 45 -13.27 -13.99 -2.81
CA GLU A 45 -14.37 -14.36 -3.71
C GLU A 45 -15.73 -14.30 -3.00
N GLN A 46 -15.81 -14.76 -1.75
CA GLN A 46 -17.04 -14.64 -0.95
C GLN A 46 -17.43 -13.17 -0.70
N LEU A 47 -16.45 -12.33 -0.32
CA LEU A 47 -16.68 -10.90 -0.12
C LEU A 47 -17.09 -10.20 -1.41
N LYS A 48 -16.45 -10.52 -2.53
CA LYS A 48 -16.81 -9.99 -3.85
C LYS A 48 -18.23 -10.34 -4.24
N ALA A 49 -18.62 -11.60 -4.04
CA ALA A 49 -19.99 -12.05 -4.32
C ALA A 49 -21.00 -11.32 -3.43
N LEU A 50 -20.73 -11.20 -2.12
CA LEU A 50 -21.60 -10.48 -1.17
C LEU A 50 -21.73 -9.01 -1.53
N ILE A 51 -20.63 -8.34 -1.84
CA ILE A 51 -20.64 -6.91 -2.20
C ILE A 51 -21.43 -6.71 -3.51
N ALA A 52 -21.25 -7.58 -4.52
CA ALA A 52 -21.98 -7.51 -5.77
C ALA A 52 -23.50 -7.73 -5.56
N GLU A 53 -23.88 -8.66 -4.68
CA GLU A 53 -25.28 -8.88 -4.30
C GLU A 53 -25.88 -7.61 -3.66
N LEU A 54 -25.19 -7.01 -2.66
CA LEU A 54 -25.63 -5.78 -1.99
C LEU A 54 -25.73 -4.60 -2.96
N ALA A 55 -24.81 -4.50 -3.92
CA ALA A 55 -24.80 -3.43 -4.92
C ALA A 55 -25.94 -3.57 -5.96
N ALA A 56 -26.33 -4.80 -6.30
CA ALA A 56 -27.45 -5.07 -7.20
C ALA A 56 -28.82 -4.85 -6.55
N LYS A 57 -28.90 -4.93 -5.22
CA LYS A 57 -30.14 -4.85 -4.46
C LYS A 57 -30.62 -3.41 -4.31
N LYS A 58 -31.82 -3.10 -4.86
CA LYS A 58 -32.38 -1.75 -4.88
C LYS A 58 -33.21 -1.37 -3.65
N ASP A 59 -33.54 -2.33 -2.81
CA ASP A 59 -34.42 -2.21 -1.65
C ASP A 59 -33.67 -2.34 -0.31
N ASN A 60 -32.37 -2.06 -0.31
CA ASN A 60 -31.59 -1.97 0.92
C ASN A 60 -32.19 -0.86 1.82
N ALA A 61 -32.36 -1.15 3.09
CA ALA A 61 -32.93 -0.18 4.03
C ALA A 61 -32.07 1.10 4.10
N PRO A 62 -32.67 2.30 4.01
CA PRO A 62 -31.96 3.57 4.06
C PRO A 62 -31.06 3.69 5.30
N GLY A 63 -29.80 4.09 5.11
CA GLY A 63 -28.81 4.25 6.17
C GLY A 63 -28.19 2.95 6.69
N SER A 64 -28.63 1.79 6.20
CA SER A 64 -28.07 0.48 6.60
C SER A 64 -26.65 0.28 6.07
N ALA A 65 -25.90 -0.64 6.72
CA ALA A 65 -24.58 -1.06 6.23
C ALA A 65 -24.68 -1.64 4.81
N ALA A 66 -25.74 -2.39 4.50
CA ALA A 66 -25.98 -2.97 3.19
C ALA A 66 -26.09 -1.91 2.09
N GLN A 67 -26.87 -0.84 2.34
CA GLN A 67 -26.96 0.29 1.42
C GLN A 67 -25.60 0.98 1.24
N LYS A 68 -24.92 1.32 2.32
CA LYS A 68 -23.62 2.03 2.25
C LYS A 68 -22.57 1.24 1.47
N VAL A 69 -22.49 -0.07 1.68
CA VAL A 69 -21.57 -0.94 0.95
C VAL A 69 -21.93 -0.99 -0.53
N GLY A 70 -23.21 -1.20 -0.86
CA GLY A 70 -23.68 -1.25 -2.24
C GLY A 70 -23.47 0.07 -2.98
N ASP A 71 -23.76 1.21 -2.36
CA ASP A 71 -23.58 2.54 -2.94
C ASP A 71 -22.10 2.85 -3.18
N LEU A 72 -21.26 2.55 -2.18
CA LEU A 72 -19.80 2.76 -2.32
C LEU A 72 -19.22 1.93 -3.46
N TYR A 73 -19.64 0.67 -3.56
CA TYR A 73 -19.19 -0.21 -4.66
C TYR A 73 -19.65 0.34 -6.02
N ASN A 74 -20.92 0.74 -6.15
CA ASN A 74 -21.45 1.28 -7.40
C ASN A 74 -20.74 2.56 -7.83
N ILE A 75 -20.43 3.46 -6.88
CA ILE A 75 -19.64 4.67 -7.14
C ILE A 75 -18.21 4.32 -7.60
N ALA A 76 -17.56 3.38 -6.91
CA ALA A 76 -16.20 2.96 -7.24
C ALA A 76 -16.09 2.25 -8.60
N MET A 77 -17.15 1.57 -9.03
CA MET A 77 -17.21 0.83 -10.31
C MET A 77 -17.79 1.65 -11.48
N ASP A 78 -18.24 2.87 -11.24
CA ASP A 78 -18.72 3.77 -12.29
C ASP A 78 -17.56 4.35 -13.11
N SER A 79 -17.03 3.52 -14.00
CA SER A 79 -15.89 3.90 -14.86
C SER A 79 -16.22 5.06 -15.80
N VAL A 80 -17.49 5.24 -16.17
CA VAL A 80 -17.93 6.36 -17.02
C VAL A 80 -17.76 7.66 -16.27
N LYS A 81 -18.30 7.74 -15.05
CA LYS A 81 -18.16 8.93 -14.19
C LYS A 81 -16.71 9.19 -13.81
N LEU A 82 -15.95 8.17 -13.41
CA LEU A 82 -14.53 8.30 -13.08
C LEU A 82 -13.71 8.87 -14.25
N ASN A 83 -13.96 8.40 -15.47
CA ASN A 83 -13.29 8.93 -16.68
C ASN A 83 -13.71 10.37 -17.01
N GLN A 84 -14.98 10.72 -16.79
CA GLN A 84 -15.46 12.08 -17.01
C GLN A 84 -14.88 13.09 -16.00
N GLU A 85 -14.83 12.69 -14.75
CA GLU A 85 -14.27 13.54 -13.67
C GLU A 85 -12.74 13.66 -13.76
N GLY A 86 -12.06 12.57 -14.15
CA GLY A 86 -10.61 12.56 -14.28
C GLY A 86 -9.92 13.06 -13.00
N VAL A 87 -9.11 14.12 -13.13
CA VAL A 87 -8.37 14.73 -12.00
C VAL A 87 -9.18 15.81 -11.26
N ALA A 88 -10.39 16.14 -11.70
CA ALA A 88 -11.18 17.22 -11.11
C ALA A 88 -11.33 17.14 -9.58
N PRO A 89 -11.57 15.96 -8.98
CA PRO A 89 -11.74 15.82 -7.53
C PRO A 89 -10.51 16.20 -6.70
N ILE A 90 -9.30 16.12 -7.27
CA ILE A 90 -8.04 16.41 -6.54
C ILE A 90 -7.42 17.76 -6.92
N LYS A 91 -8.02 18.51 -7.87
CA LYS A 91 -7.47 19.80 -8.33
C LYS A 91 -7.30 20.82 -7.22
N ALA A 92 -8.22 20.88 -6.28
CA ALA A 92 -8.14 21.82 -5.17
C ALA A 92 -6.95 21.51 -4.24
N GLU A 93 -6.69 20.23 -3.97
CA GLU A 93 -5.54 19.80 -3.17
C GLU A 93 -4.22 20.05 -3.90
N LEU A 94 -4.15 19.79 -5.21
CA LEU A 94 -2.97 20.10 -6.02
C LEU A 94 -2.69 21.61 -6.03
N ALA A 95 -3.69 22.45 -6.22
CA ALA A 95 -3.55 23.90 -6.17
C ALA A 95 -3.11 24.40 -4.78
N ALA A 96 -3.58 23.77 -3.71
CA ALA A 96 -3.13 24.10 -2.35
C ALA A 96 -1.65 23.77 -2.13
N ILE A 97 -1.17 22.66 -2.69
CA ILE A 97 0.24 22.27 -2.65
C ILE A 97 1.09 23.23 -3.48
N ASP A 98 0.65 23.56 -4.68
CA ASP A 98 1.37 24.48 -5.58
C ASP A 98 1.48 25.90 -5.01
N ALA A 99 0.57 26.30 -4.14
CA ALA A 99 0.56 27.59 -3.47
C ALA A 99 1.55 27.73 -2.31
N LEU A 100 2.13 26.62 -1.81
CA LEU A 100 3.06 26.64 -0.67
C LEU A 100 4.37 27.34 -1.04
N LYS A 101 4.77 28.34 -0.24
CA LYS A 101 5.90 29.23 -0.54
C LYS A 101 7.14 28.95 0.30
N ASP A 102 6.96 28.46 1.52
CA ASP A 102 8.06 28.27 2.46
C ASP A 102 7.92 27.02 3.31
N LYS A 103 8.94 26.73 4.10
CA LYS A 103 8.97 25.55 4.98
C LYS A 103 7.90 25.58 6.08
N GLY A 104 7.53 26.76 6.57
CA GLY A 104 6.50 26.89 7.59
C GLY A 104 5.13 26.46 7.07
N GLU A 105 4.79 26.94 5.86
CA GLU A 105 3.56 26.54 5.17
C GLU A 105 3.56 25.02 4.85
N ILE A 106 4.71 24.46 4.44
CA ILE A 106 4.84 23.01 4.23
C ILE A 106 4.59 22.23 5.53
N TYR A 107 5.14 22.66 6.66
CA TYR A 107 4.92 21.99 7.94
C TYR A 107 3.45 22.07 8.39
N ALA A 108 2.82 23.22 8.21
CA ALA A 108 1.39 23.38 8.49
C ALA A 108 0.54 22.46 7.60
N TYR A 109 0.84 22.39 6.30
CA TYR A 109 0.15 21.50 5.37
C TYR A 109 0.33 20.02 5.73
N ILE A 110 1.54 19.59 6.13
CA ILE A 110 1.79 18.23 6.60
C ILE A 110 0.92 17.91 7.83
N ALA A 111 0.84 18.82 8.81
CA ALA A 111 0.01 18.63 9.99
C ALA A 111 -1.48 18.48 9.66
N GLU A 112 -2.01 19.32 8.77
CA GLU A 112 -3.40 19.20 8.30
C GLU A 112 -3.64 17.92 7.49
N SER A 113 -2.67 17.50 6.68
CA SER A 113 -2.73 16.26 5.92
C SER A 113 -2.83 15.03 6.82
N GLN A 114 -2.10 14.99 7.94
CA GLN A 114 -2.20 13.90 8.94
C GLN A 114 -3.61 13.77 9.51
N LYS A 115 -4.32 14.87 9.76
CA LYS A 115 -5.72 14.85 10.22
C LYS A 115 -6.67 14.25 9.19
N LYS A 116 -6.38 14.40 7.91
CA LYS A 116 -7.13 13.84 6.79
C LYS A 116 -6.75 12.38 6.48
N GLY A 117 -5.78 11.79 7.20
CA GLY A 117 -5.26 10.46 6.94
C GLY A 117 -4.24 10.40 5.79
N ILE A 118 -3.85 11.54 5.21
CA ILE A 118 -2.76 11.66 4.24
C ILE A 118 -1.47 11.79 5.03
N ARG A 119 -0.48 10.94 4.74
CA ARG A 119 0.71 10.75 5.60
C ARG A 119 2.01 11.04 4.85
N PRO A 120 2.27 12.30 4.47
CA PRO A 120 3.53 12.66 3.82
C PRO A 120 4.67 12.57 4.85
N TYR A 121 5.84 12.07 4.42
CA TYR A 121 7.09 11.93 5.17
C TYR A 121 7.10 10.91 6.31
N PHE A 122 6.07 10.85 7.15
CA PHE A 122 5.98 9.92 8.29
C PHE A 122 4.52 9.62 8.62
N THR A 123 4.31 8.57 9.40
CA THR A 123 2.98 8.22 9.92
C THR A 123 2.90 8.67 11.38
N MET A 124 1.77 9.27 11.76
CA MET A 124 1.44 9.59 13.14
C MET A 124 0.16 8.88 13.56
N PHE A 125 0.16 8.27 14.72
CA PHE A 125 -1.00 7.56 15.27
C PHE A 125 -0.95 7.54 16.79
N VAL A 126 -2.06 7.15 17.42
CA VAL A 126 -2.17 6.95 18.87
C VAL A 126 -2.30 5.46 19.13
N SER A 127 -1.46 4.91 19.98
CA SER A 127 -1.55 3.54 20.47
C SER A 127 -1.02 3.42 21.89
N ALA A 128 -1.13 2.21 22.48
CA ALA A 128 -0.54 1.94 23.78
C ALA A 128 0.97 2.21 23.77
N ASP A 129 1.48 2.79 24.85
CA ASP A 129 2.93 2.98 25.06
C ASP A 129 3.60 1.61 25.19
N ASP A 130 4.61 1.35 24.35
CA ASP A 130 5.35 0.07 24.34
C ASP A 130 6.02 -0.25 25.67
N MET A 131 6.31 0.77 26.49
CA MET A 131 6.92 0.62 27.82
C MET A 131 5.90 0.70 28.95
N ASN A 132 4.67 1.13 28.68
CA ASN A 132 3.58 1.20 29.66
C ASN A 132 2.22 1.05 28.99
N SER A 133 1.80 -0.17 28.76
CA SER A 133 0.56 -0.50 28.04
C SER A 133 -0.73 0.03 28.68
N SER A 134 -0.67 0.56 29.91
CA SER A 134 -1.81 1.22 30.55
C SER A 134 -2.05 2.65 30.07
N MET A 135 -1.14 3.21 29.29
CA MET A 135 -1.23 4.56 28.73
C MET A 135 -1.22 4.54 27.22
N ASN A 136 -1.97 5.46 26.63
CA ASN A 136 -1.89 5.74 25.20
C ASN A 136 -1.00 6.97 24.97
N ILE A 137 -0.14 6.88 23.96
CA ILE A 137 0.74 7.97 23.55
C ILE A 137 0.63 8.22 22.04
N VAL A 138 1.02 9.41 21.60
CA VAL A 138 1.24 9.69 20.20
C VAL A 138 2.55 9.04 19.77
N GLN A 139 2.48 8.23 18.73
CA GLN A 139 3.64 7.59 18.14
C GLN A 139 3.86 8.10 16.71
N THR A 140 5.11 8.16 16.31
CA THR A 140 5.51 8.43 14.93
C THR A 140 6.25 7.23 14.36
N TYR A 141 6.03 6.96 13.09
CA TYR A 141 6.68 5.86 12.39
C TYR A 141 7.24 6.33 11.06
N GLN A 142 8.38 5.79 10.67
CA GLN A 142 9.01 6.11 9.39
C GLN A 142 8.08 5.86 8.21
N GLY A 143 8.15 6.71 7.19
CA GLY A 143 7.28 6.64 6.01
C GLY A 143 7.73 7.59 4.94
N GLY A 144 6.81 7.95 4.04
CA GLY A 144 7.05 8.92 2.97
C GLY A 144 7.94 8.37 1.85
N ILE A 145 8.00 7.05 1.68
CA ILE A 145 8.71 6.37 0.60
C ILE A 145 7.72 5.50 -0.21
N GLY A 146 7.57 5.79 -1.48
CA GLY A 146 6.53 5.20 -2.33
C GLY A 146 6.76 3.73 -2.66
N MET A 147 8.01 3.25 -2.71
CA MET A 147 8.33 1.83 -2.90
C MET A 147 8.21 0.98 -1.60
N GLY A 148 7.84 1.59 -0.48
CA GLY A 148 7.49 0.92 0.78
C GLY A 148 8.67 0.46 1.64
N GLN A 149 9.83 0.16 1.08
CA GLN A 149 11.02 -0.28 1.82
C GLN A 149 12.26 0.47 1.38
N ARG A 150 13.15 0.79 2.35
CA ARG A 150 14.39 1.53 2.11
C ARG A 150 15.33 0.85 1.10
N ASP A 151 15.35 -0.47 1.10
CA ASP A 151 16.29 -1.25 0.30
C ASP A 151 16.08 -1.04 -1.21
N TYR A 152 14.85 -0.79 -1.65
CA TYR A 152 14.57 -0.43 -3.04
C TYR A 152 15.25 0.87 -3.52
N TYR A 153 15.60 1.76 -2.59
CA TYR A 153 16.32 3.02 -2.89
C TYR A 153 17.84 2.87 -2.78
N LEU A 154 18.33 1.91 -1.99
CA LEU A 154 19.73 1.84 -1.57
C LEU A 154 20.50 0.68 -2.19
N GLU A 155 19.85 -0.46 -2.45
CA GLU A 155 20.49 -1.62 -3.03
C GLU A 155 20.72 -1.47 -4.54
N ASN A 156 21.74 -2.18 -5.05
CA ASN A 156 22.22 -2.01 -6.42
C ASN A 156 22.19 -3.29 -7.27
N ASP A 157 21.48 -4.33 -6.81
CA ASP A 157 21.22 -5.50 -7.63
C ASP A 157 20.31 -5.15 -8.83
N GLU A 158 20.33 -5.98 -9.87
CA GLU A 158 19.63 -5.71 -11.12
C GLU A 158 18.09 -5.66 -10.95
N GLN A 159 17.54 -6.49 -10.07
CA GLN A 159 16.10 -6.49 -9.80
C GLN A 159 15.66 -5.17 -9.15
N THR A 160 16.38 -4.72 -8.14
CA THR A 160 16.12 -3.46 -7.43
C THR A 160 16.27 -2.25 -8.34
N LYS A 161 17.29 -2.23 -9.20
CA LYS A 161 17.44 -1.19 -10.22
C LYS A 161 16.27 -1.14 -11.19
N ASN A 162 15.81 -2.31 -11.66
CA ASN A 162 14.65 -2.37 -12.55
C ASN A 162 13.38 -1.84 -11.89
N ILE A 163 13.10 -2.23 -10.63
CA ILE A 163 11.98 -1.72 -9.84
C ILE A 163 12.06 -0.19 -9.71
N ARG A 164 13.23 0.35 -9.38
CA ARG A 164 13.47 1.79 -9.26
C ARG A 164 13.24 2.54 -10.57
N ASN A 165 13.67 1.98 -11.70
CA ASN A 165 13.42 2.56 -13.02
C ASN A 165 11.91 2.59 -13.33
N LYS A 166 11.20 1.50 -13.08
CA LYS A 166 9.75 1.42 -13.27
C LYS A 166 9.00 2.39 -12.36
N TYR A 167 9.48 2.60 -11.15
CA TYR A 167 8.91 3.59 -10.24
C TYR A 167 9.07 5.02 -10.77
N GLN A 168 10.22 5.37 -11.34
CA GLN A 168 10.45 6.67 -11.97
C GLN A 168 9.53 6.89 -13.18
N GLU A 169 9.34 5.87 -14.03
CA GLU A 169 8.37 5.91 -15.13
C GLU A 169 6.94 6.14 -14.59
N HIS A 170 6.58 5.46 -13.51
CA HIS A 170 5.29 5.61 -12.84
C HIS A 170 5.08 7.03 -12.30
N ILE A 171 6.07 7.62 -11.61
CA ILE A 171 5.99 9.00 -11.11
C ILE A 171 5.73 9.96 -12.27
N ALA A 172 6.52 9.88 -13.35
CA ALA A 172 6.33 10.75 -14.51
C ALA A 172 4.89 10.63 -15.07
N LYS A 173 4.40 9.39 -15.22
CA LYS A 173 3.05 9.12 -15.71
C LYS A 173 1.97 9.71 -14.81
N MET A 174 2.12 9.60 -13.48
CA MET A 174 1.16 10.17 -12.53
C MET A 174 1.09 11.70 -12.62
N PHE A 175 2.23 12.37 -12.73
CA PHE A 175 2.25 13.83 -12.94
C PHE A 175 1.58 14.24 -14.25
N GLN A 176 1.83 13.53 -15.34
CA GLN A 176 1.16 13.78 -16.63
C GLN A 176 -0.36 13.58 -16.53
N LEU A 177 -0.81 12.50 -15.87
CA LEU A 177 -2.23 12.26 -15.64
C LEU A 177 -2.87 13.34 -14.74
N ALA A 178 -2.10 13.93 -13.83
CA ALA A 178 -2.53 15.07 -13.01
C ALA A 178 -2.61 16.38 -13.81
N GLY A 179 -2.14 16.40 -15.07
CA GLY A 179 -2.24 17.55 -15.97
C GLY A 179 -0.97 18.37 -16.09
N TYR A 180 0.15 17.93 -15.51
CA TYR A 180 1.44 18.62 -15.68
C TYR A 180 2.11 18.23 -17.01
N ASP A 181 2.90 19.15 -17.57
CA ASP A 181 3.67 18.88 -18.78
C ASP A 181 4.84 17.92 -18.54
N GLU A 182 5.41 17.39 -19.61
CA GLU A 182 6.53 16.44 -19.56
C GLU A 182 7.75 17.01 -18.81
N ALA A 183 8.10 18.28 -19.04
CA ALA A 183 9.26 18.89 -18.40
C ALA A 183 9.07 19.00 -16.89
N THR A 184 7.87 19.34 -16.43
CA THR A 184 7.48 19.40 -15.03
C THR A 184 7.46 17.99 -14.42
N ALA A 185 6.89 17.00 -15.12
CA ALA A 185 6.87 15.61 -14.67
C ALA A 185 8.30 15.07 -14.47
N GLN A 186 9.24 15.33 -15.38
CA GLN A 186 10.63 14.89 -15.25
C GLN A 186 11.39 15.62 -14.11
N LYS A 187 11.09 16.88 -13.84
CA LYS A 187 11.60 17.56 -12.64
C LYS A 187 11.05 16.93 -11.36
N ALA A 188 9.77 16.59 -11.35
CA ALA A 188 9.13 15.92 -10.22
C ALA A 188 9.74 14.56 -9.93
N VAL A 189 10.02 13.73 -10.95
CA VAL A 189 10.75 12.47 -10.79
C VAL A 189 12.04 12.66 -10.01
N LYS A 190 12.87 13.63 -10.44
CA LYS A 190 14.15 13.92 -9.77
C LYS A 190 13.96 14.38 -8.34
N ALA A 191 12.97 15.25 -8.08
CA ALA A 191 12.68 15.78 -6.75
C ALA A 191 12.17 14.67 -5.81
N VAL A 192 11.19 13.86 -6.24
CA VAL A 192 10.64 12.75 -5.48
C VAL A 192 11.73 11.74 -5.15
N MET A 193 12.50 11.29 -6.13
CA MET A 193 13.59 10.33 -5.92
C MET A 193 14.66 10.86 -4.96
N ASN A 194 14.98 12.16 -5.02
CA ASN A 194 15.93 12.76 -4.08
C ASN A 194 15.39 12.77 -2.64
N ILE A 195 14.13 13.20 -2.46
CA ILE A 195 13.50 13.26 -1.13
C ILE A 195 13.37 11.86 -0.54
N GLU A 196 12.79 10.93 -1.30
CA GLU A 196 12.54 9.57 -0.84
C GLU A 196 13.84 8.79 -0.57
N THR A 197 14.88 8.99 -1.38
CA THR A 197 16.20 8.40 -1.11
C THR A 197 16.80 8.92 0.21
N ARG A 198 16.62 10.21 0.52
CA ARG A 198 17.07 10.78 1.78
C ARG A 198 16.28 10.21 2.96
N LEU A 199 14.97 10.05 2.83
CA LEU A 199 14.12 9.39 3.82
C LEU A 199 14.52 7.92 4.02
N ALA A 200 14.76 7.20 2.92
CA ALA A 200 15.22 5.81 2.96
C ALA A 200 16.56 5.64 3.67
N LYS A 201 17.51 6.57 3.47
CA LYS A 201 18.79 6.58 4.18
C LYS A 201 18.64 6.81 5.69
N ALA A 202 17.67 7.61 6.09
CA ALA A 202 17.37 7.88 7.49
C ALA A 202 16.50 6.79 8.15
N ALA A 203 15.80 5.99 7.36
CA ALA A 203 14.92 4.94 7.84
C ALA A 203 15.73 3.74 8.37
N ARG A 204 15.17 3.07 9.38
CA ARG A 204 15.69 1.79 9.90
C ARG A 204 15.35 0.63 8.98
N SER A 205 16.19 -0.39 8.96
CA SER A 205 15.93 -1.63 8.23
C SER A 205 14.80 -2.44 8.88
N GLN A 206 14.23 -3.38 8.15
CA GLN A 206 13.20 -4.29 8.68
C GLN A 206 13.72 -5.13 9.86
N VAL A 207 15.02 -5.39 9.92
CA VAL A 207 15.65 -6.11 11.04
C VAL A 207 15.72 -5.23 12.28
N GLU A 208 16.20 -3.99 12.14
CA GLU A 208 16.28 -3.02 13.24
C GLU A 208 14.89 -2.69 13.82
N LEU A 209 13.84 -2.67 13.00
CA LEU A 209 12.47 -2.39 13.44
C LEU A 209 11.87 -3.51 14.32
N ARG A 210 12.50 -4.69 14.39
CA ARG A 210 12.02 -5.80 15.24
C ARG A 210 12.32 -5.64 16.72
N ASP A 211 13.18 -4.70 17.10
CA ASP A 211 13.50 -4.41 18.48
C ASP A 211 12.70 -3.20 18.98
N PRO A 212 11.56 -3.41 19.69
CA PRO A 212 10.74 -2.32 20.18
C PRO A 212 11.47 -1.46 21.23
N HIS A 213 12.38 -2.04 22.02
CA HIS A 213 13.14 -1.29 23.03
C HIS A 213 14.15 -0.35 22.38
N ALA A 214 14.91 -0.82 21.38
CA ALA A 214 15.85 0.02 20.62
C ALA A 214 15.14 1.09 19.78
N ASN A 215 13.87 0.85 19.43
CA ASN A 215 13.06 1.79 18.65
C ASN A 215 12.27 2.80 19.49
N TYR A 216 12.24 2.61 20.81
CA TYR A 216 11.55 3.50 21.74
C TYR A 216 12.37 4.77 21.99
N ASN A 217 11.91 5.91 21.47
CA ASN A 217 12.52 7.23 21.66
C ASN A 217 11.42 8.20 22.11
N LYS A 218 11.56 8.74 23.32
CA LYS A 218 10.59 9.65 23.96
C LYS A 218 11.11 11.08 23.91
#